data_8e520e1e83f10732159f5391d03bc0a6
#
_entry.id   8e520e1e83f10732159f5391d03bc0a6
#
_cell.length_a   1.000
_cell.length_b   1.000
_cell.length_c   1.000
_cell.angle_alpha   90.00
_cell.angle_beta   90.00
_cell.angle_gamma   90.00
#
_symmetry.space_group_name_H-M   'P 1'
#
loop_
_entity.id
_entity.type
_entity.pdbx_description
1 polymer ?
#
loop_
_entity_poly.entity_id
_entity_poly.type
_entity_poly.pdbx_seq_one_letter_code
_entity_poly.pdbx_strand_id
1 'polypeptide(L)'
;MKSLEYKTDLIFDLFFGLIIMPSLIFLGPAHYWWKVSPAFTCLVTAYLYGCYFATRLLRLPQLILSRSYLRLAIIFAALLLLTYLLTLYPLPEMNFVIPSMSEYQTRVRNYNMAIAVWFMFFIILAYSLIIAFIKELYHRMLLQSIVENQRDKAELALYKAQINPHFLFNTLNSLYSLVVGTSQKAEDAFIKFTELMKYTYVTADNDWVTIRDEIDYINNYIDLQLIRLNDHTAVCREYDVDDDSAPIPPMIFLTFVENAF
;
A
#
# COMPACT_ATOMS: atom_id res chain seq x y z
N MET A 1 -6.20 -2.75 7.17
CA MET A 1 -6.45 -2.47 5.74
C MET A 1 -7.80 -1.80 5.51
N LYS A 2 -8.95 -2.43 5.78
CA LYS A 2 -10.30 -1.83 5.57
C LYS A 2 -10.52 -0.47 6.25
N SER A 3 -9.94 -0.23 7.43
CA SER A 3 -10.07 1.06 8.13
C SER A 3 -9.28 2.20 7.47
N LEU A 4 -8.16 1.90 6.83
CA LEU A 4 -7.34 2.88 6.11
C LEU A 4 -8.00 3.28 4.77
N GLU A 5 -8.53 2.30 4.04
CA GLU A 5 -9.31 2.53 2.81
C GLU A 5 -10.53 3.41 3.09
N TYR A 6 -11.27 3.10 4.17
CA TYR A 6 -12.43 3.90 4.57
C TYR A 6 -12.05 5.35 4.90
N LYS A 7 -10.94 5.58 5.61
CA LYS A 7 -10.47 6.93 5.93
C LYS A 7 -10.05 7.73 4.69
N THR A 8 -9.34 7.10 3.77
CA THR A 8 -8.95 7.77 2.51
C THR A 8 -10.16 8.07 1.64
N ASP A 9 -11.13 7.18 1.57
CA ASP A 9 -12.38 7.40 0.86
C ASP A 9 -13.15 8.59 1.43
N LEU A 10 -13.28 8.65 2.75
CA LEU A 10 -13.95 9.75 3.43
C LEU A 10 -13.27 11.11 3.17
N ILE A 11 -11.94 11.15 3.16
CA ILE A 11 -11.18 12.38 2.87
C ILE A 11 -11.48 12.90 1.47
N PHE A 12 -11.45 12.03 0.45
CA PHE A 12 -11.76 12.45 -0.93
C PHE A 12 -13.21 12.86 -1.11
N ASP A 13 -14.16 12.17 -0.47
CA ASP A 13 -15.58 12.53 -0.52
C ASP A 13 -15.85 13.86 0.17
N LEU A 14 -15.21 14.13 1.32
CA LEU A 14 -15.29 15.42 2.03
C LEU A 14 -14.64 16.54 1.20
N PHE A 15 -13.45 16.27 0.61
CA PHE A 15 -12.78 17.26 -0.24
C PHE A 15 -13.64 17.63 -1.46
N PHE A 16 -14.24 16.62 -2.11
CA PHE A 16 -15.16 16.86 -3.20
C PHE A 16 -16.39 17.66 -2.77
N GLY A 17 -17.04 17.23 -1.68
CA GLY A 17 -18.29 17.83 -1.21
C GLY A 17 -18.13 19.22 -0.62
N LEU A 18 -17.04 19.49 0.10
CA LEU A 18 -16.82 20.75 0.83
C LEU A 18 -15.99 21.77 0.04
N ILE A 19 -15.17 21.35 -0.90
CA ILE A 19 -14.27 22.24 -1.62
C ILE A 19 -14.62 22.28 -3.11
N ILE A 20 -14.58 21.16 -3.81
CA ILE A 20 -14.75 21.14 -5.27
C ILE A 20 -16.16 21.58 -5.68
N MET A 21 -17.20 20.97 -5.12
CA MET A 21 -18.58 21.29 -5.49
C MET A 21 -19.00 22.71 -5.11
N PRO A 22 -18.75 23.19 -3.90
CA PRO A 22 -19.04 24.61 -3.60
C PRO A 22 -18.26 25.58 -4.48
N SER A 23 -16.98 25.30 -4.76
CA SER A 23 -16.17 26.15 -5.65
C SER A 23 -16.75 26.22 -7.06
N LEU A 24 -17.18 25.09 -7.64
CA LEU A 24 -17.83 25.09 -8.96
C LEU A 24 -19.15 25.84 -8.97
N ILE A 25 -19.92 25.78 -7.88
CA ILE A 25 -21.21 26.49 -7.76
C ILE A 25 -20.99 27.99 -7.57
N PHE A 26 -20.07 28.41 -6.68
CA PHE A 26 -19.86 29.81 -6.32
C PHE A 26 -18.99 30.57 -7.33
N LEU A 27 -17.95 29.95 -7.89
CA LEU A 27 -17.06 30.58 -8.90
C LEU A 27 -17.60 30.46 -10.32
N GLY A 28 -18.48 29.49 -10.55
CA GLY A 28 -19.10 29.27 -11.85
C GLY A 28 -20.39 30.06 -12.06
N PRO A 29 -21.06 29.86 -13.21
CA PRO A 29 -22.33 30.53 -13.53
C PRO A 29 -23.51 30.08 -12.64
N ALA A 30 -23.32 29.02 -11.83
CA ALA A 30 -24.38 28.44 -11.02
C ALA A 30 -24.89 29.38 -9.91
N HIS A 31 -24.06 30.29 -9.39
CA HIS A 31 -24.52 31.30 -8.44
C HIS A 31 -25.57 32.24 -9.05
N TYR A 32 -25.46 32.53 -10.37
CA TYR A 32 -26.43 33.29 -11.12
C TYR A 32 -27.74 32.50 -11.33
N TRP A 33 -27.62 31.18 -11.57
CA TRP A 33 -28.79 30.29 -11.74
C TRP A 33 -29.65 30.22 -10.48
N TRP A 34 -29.02 30.29 -9.31
CA TRP A 34 -29.76 30.33 -8.05
C TRP A 34 -30.77 31.47 -8.00
N LYS A 35 -30.44 32.64 -8.56
CA LYS A 35 -31.32 33.78 -8.63
C LYS A 35 -32.45 33.62 -9.64
N VAL A 36 -32.21 32.87 -10.72
CA VAL A 36 -33.17 32.69 -11.84
C VAL A 36 -34.07 31.49 -11.59
N SER A 37 -33.51 30.36 -11.18
CA SER A 37 -34.28 29.12 -10.91
C SER A 37 -33.55 28.28 -9.85
N PRO A 38 -33.88 28.45 -8.56
CA PRO A 38 -33.30 27.62 -7.50
C PRO A 38 -33.52 26.12 -7.72
N ALA A 39 -34.69 25.74 -8.26
CA ALA A 39 -35.02 24.34 -8.55
C ALA A 39 -34.07 23.70 -9.57
N PHE A 40 -33.75 24.44 -10.64
CA PHE A 40 -32.78 23.99 -11.63
C PHE A 40 -31.38 23.86 -11.04
N THR A 41 -30.95 24.82 -10.22
CA THR A 41 -29.64 24.77 -9.56
C THR A 41 -29.53 23.58 -8.62
N CYS A 42 -30.56 23.29 -7.83
CA CYS A 42 -30.61 22.10 -6.98
C CYS A 42 -30.55 20.80 -7.82
N LEU A 43 -31.31 20.75 -8.93
CA LEU A 43 -31.33 19.58 -9.82
C LEU A 43 -29.93 19.31 -10.43
N VAL A 44 -29.27 20.36 -10.97
CA VAL A 44 -27.94 20.27 -11.53
C VAL A 44 -26.95 19.82 -10.46
N THR A 45 -27.00 20.40 -9.28
CA THR A 45 -26.12 20.06 -8.17
C THR A 45 -26.30 18.59 -7.77
N ALA A 46 -27.54 18.14 -7.57
CA ALA A 46 -27.83 16.74 -7.25
C ALA A 46 -27.35 15.79 -8.36
N TYR A 47 -27.54 16.17 -9.63
CA TYR A 47 -27.05 15.41 -10.77
C TYR A 47 -25.52 15.28 -10.77
N LEU A 48 -24.78 16.36 -10.55
CA LEU A 48 -23.32 16.37 -10.52
C LEU A 48 -22.76 15.53 -9.36
N TYR A 49 -23.39 15.58 -8.18
CA TYR A 49 -23.10 14.64 -7.08
C TYR A 49 -23.37 13.19 -7.49
N GLY A 50 -24.51 12.94 -8.16
CA GLY A 50 -24.85 11.62 -8.70
C GLY A 50 -23.80 11.10 -9.67
N CYS A 51 -23.29 11.92 -10.59
CA CYS A 51 -22.21 11.57 -11.49
C CYS A 51 -20.93 11.19 -10.75
N TYR A 52 -20.53 11.95 -9.72
CA TYR A 52 -19.37 11.63 -8.90
C TYR A 52 -19.48 10.27 -8.22
N PHE A 53 -20.62 10.01 -7.54
CA PHE A 53 -20.83 8.73 -6.87
C PHE A 53 -21.06 7.56 -7.82
N ALA A 54 -21.70 7.81 -8.99
CA ALA A 54 -21.91 6.78 -10.00
C ALA A 54 -20.63 6.17 -10.54
N THR A 55 -19.58 6.98 -10.78
CA THR A 55 -18.27 6.49 -11.24
C THR A 55 -17.65 5.49 -10.25
N ARG A 56 -17.87 5.71 -8.97
CA ARG A 56 -17.39 4.86 -7.89
C ARG A 56 -18.26 3.61 -7.71
N LEU A 57 -19.60 3.80 -7.64
CA LEU A 57 -20.54 2.71 -7.44
C LEU A 57 -20.47 1.69 -8.59
N LEU A 58 -20.34 2.18 -9.82
CA LEU A 58 -20.26 1.35 -11.03
C LEU A 58 -18.83 0.81 -11.28
N ARG A 59 -17.86 1.15 -10.42
CA ARG A 59 -16.46 0.69 -10.52
C ARG A 59 -15.88 0.90 -11.93
N LEU A 60 -16.08 2.08 -12.51
CA LEU A 60 -15.67 2.38 -13.90
C LEU A 60 -14.20 2.03 -14.20
N PRO A 61 -13.20 2.31 -13.33
CA PRO A 61 -11.82 1.90 -13.58
C PRO A 61 -11.67 0.39 -13.78
N GLN A 62 -12.39 -0.42 -12.99
CA GLN A 62 -12.33 -1.88 -13.12
C GLN A 62 -12.95 -2.35 -14.45
N LEU A 63 -14.02 -1.71 -14.93
CA LEU A 63 -14.60 -2.00 -16.23
C LEU A 63 -13.66 -1.66 -17.39
N ILE A 64 -12.90 -0.56 -17.27
CA ILE A 64 -11.87 -0.18 -18.25
C ILE A 64 -10.75 -1.23 -18.27
N LEU A 65 -10.22 -1.58 -17.10
CA LEU A 65 -9.12 -2.53 -16.95
C LEU A 65 -9.50 -3.97 -17.31
N SER A 66 -10.78 -4.36 -17.10
CA SER A 66 -11.33 -5.66 -17.51
C SER A 66 -11.73 -5.71 -18.99
N ARG A 67 -11.51 -4.64 -19.76
CA ARG A 67 -11.90 -4.51 -21.19
C ARG A 67 -13.38 -4.70 -21.47
N SER A 68 -14.24 -4.41 -20.50
CA SER A 68 -15.71 -4.53 -20.65
C SER A 68 -16.29 -3.30 -21.37
N TYR A 69 -15.83 -3.04 -22.60
CA TYR A 69 -16.11 -1.83 -23.36
C TYR A 69 -17.60 -1.60 -23.61
N LEU A 70 -18.39 -2.66 -23.82
CA LEU A 70 -19.83 -2.55 -24.05
C LEU A 70 -20.57 -1.94 -22.86
N ARG A 71 -20.26 -2.44 -21.62
CA ARG A 71 -20.86 -1.90 -20.40
C ARG A 71 -20.46 -0.46 -20.18
N LEU A 72 -19.20 -0.15 -20.43
CA LEU A 72 -18.67 1.20 -20.32
C LEU A 72 -19.34 2.16 -21.30
N ALA A 73 -19.54 1.74 -22.56
CA ALA A 73 -20.24 2.54 -23.59
C ALA A 73 -21.70 2.81 -23.19
N ILE A 74 -22.40 1.83 -22.64
CA ILE A 74 -23.78 1.99 -22.17
C ILE A 74 -23.88 3.00 -21.02
N ILE A 75 -22.98 2.89 -20.02
CA ILE A 75 -22.94 3.82 -18.88
C ILE A 75 -22.64 5.23 -19.36
N PHE A 76 -21.64 5.38 -20.23
CA PHE A 76 -21.27 6.69 -20.75
C PHE A 76 -22.38 7.31 -21.60
N ALA A 77 -23.03 6.52 -22.47
CA ALA A 77 -24.19 6.96 -23.25
C ALA A 77 -25.37 7.40 -22.36
N ALA A 78 -25.63 6.67 -21.28
CA ALA A 78 -26.67 7.01 -20.30
C ALA A 78 -26.36 8.35 -19.60
N LEU A 79 -25.10 8.58 -19.19
CA LEU A 79 -24.67 9.84 -18.57
C LEU A 79 -24.79 11.02 -19.55
N LEU A 80 -24.37 10.83 -20.80
CA LEU A 80 -24.51 11.85 -21.84
C LEU A 80 -25.97 12.19 -22.13
N LEU A 81 -26.83 11.16 -22.23
CA LEU A 81 -28.26 11.35 -22.45
C LEU A 81 -28.89 12.12 -21.27
N LEU A 82 -28.54 11.75 -20.04
CA LEU A 82 -29.06 12.44 -18.84
C LEU A 82 -28.59 13.90 -18.77
N THR A 83 -27.33 14.17 -19.13
CA THR A 83 -26.81 15.55 -19.25
C THR A 83 -27.59 16.32 -20.29
N TYR A 84 -27.83 15.72 -21.47
CA TYR A 84 -28.61 16.34 -22.53
C TYR A 84 -30.03 16.68 -22.08
N LEU A 85 -30.73 15.74 -21.47
CA LEU A 85 -32.09 15.98 -20.93
C LEU A 85 -32.10 17.10 -19.89
N LEU A 86 -31.06 17.23 -19.09
CA LEU A 86 -30.94 18.32 -18.11
C LEU A 86 -30.81 19.69 -18.80
N THR A 87 -30.15 19.76 -19.96
CA THR A 87 -30.05 21.02 -20.74
C THR A 87 -31.37 21.44 -21.38
N LEU A 88 -32.33 20.53 -21.52
CA LEU A 88 -33.68 20.81 -22.02
C LEU A 88 -34.65 21.31 -20.93
N TYR A 89 -34.19 21.45 -19.69
CA TYR A 89 -35.03 21.91 -18.60
C TYR A 89 -35.64 23.28 -18.92
N PRO A 90 -36.99 23.46 -18.80
CA PRO A 90 -37.65 24.70 -19.09
C PRO A 90 -37.30 25.75 -18.03
N LEU A 91 -36.42 26.68 -18.38
CA LEU A 91 -36.10 27.80 -17.51
C LEU A 91 -37.20 28.86 -17.62
N PRO A 92 -37.57 29.51 -16.49
CA PRO A 92 -38.56 30.58 -16.53
C PRO A 92 -38.13 31.72 -17.47
N GLU A 93 -39.11 32.27 -18.16
CA GLU A 93 -38.83 33.43 -19.03
C GLU A 93 -38.34 34.62 -18.18
N MET A 94 -37.25 35.23 -18.63
CA MET A 94 -36.64 36.35 -17.87
C MET A 94 -37.49 37.63 -17.86
N ASN A 95 -38.59 37.68 -18.59
CA ASN A 95 -39.55 38.78 -18.57
C ASN A 95 -40.07 39.12 -17.14
N PHE A 96 -40.01 38.14 -16.23
CA PHE A 96 -40.36 38.36 -14.82
C PHE A 96 -39.25 39.05 -14.03
N VAL A 97 -37.99 38.98 -14.47
CA VAL A 97 -36.80 39.51 -13.77
C VAL A 97 -36.29 40.78 -14.50
N ILE A 98 -36.39 40.84 -15.82
CA ILE A 98 -35.97 41.97 -16.64
C ILE A 98 -36.98 42.14 -17.80
N PRO A 99 -37.95 43.04 -17.65
CA PRO A 99 -39.07 43.21 -18.61
C PRO A 99 -38.66 43.56 -20.04
N SER A 100 -37.43 44.02 -20.27
CA SER A 100 -36.92 44.46 -21.58
C SER A 100 -36.04 43.40 -22.28
N MET A 101 -35.97 42.15 -21.78
CA MET A 101 -35.10 41.15 -22.37
C MET A 101 -35.68 40.63 -23.70
N SER A 102 -34.96 40.82 -24.79
CA SER A 102 -35.35 40.33 -26.13
C SER A 102 -35.28 38.80 -26.19
N GLU A 103 -36.09 38.20 -27.10
CA GLU A 103 -36.08 36.76 -27.37
C GLU A 103 -34.65 36.26 -27.70
N TYR A 104 -33.86 37.06 -28.37
CA TYR A 104 -32.46 36.79 -28.67
C TYR A 104 -31.63 36.60 -27.39
N GLN A 105 -31.76 37.50 -26.41
CA GLN A 105 -31.03 37.41 -25.14
C GLN A 105 -31.42 36.16 -24.33
N THR A 106 -32.68 35.78 -24.39
CA THR A 106 -33.18 34.52 -23.76
C THR A 106 -32.54 33.29 -24.40
N ARG A 107 -32.44 33.22 -25.72
CA ARG A 107 -31.75 32.13 -26.43
C ARG A 107 -30.25 32.07 -26.09
N VAL A 108 -29.56 33.21 -26.10
CA VAL A 108 -28.14 33.28 -25.70
C VAL A 108 -27.92 32.81 -24.28
N ARG A 109 -28.78 33.21 -23.35
CA ARG A 109 -28.76 32.75 -21.96
C ARG A 109 -28.88 31.21 -21.87
N ASN A 110 -29.91 30.64 -22.50
CA ASN A 110 -30.15 29.19 -22.45
C ASN A 110 -29.02 28.39 -23.07
N TYR A 111 -28.44 28.89 -24.16
CA TYR A 111 -27.26 28.31 -24.79
C TYR A 111 -26.03 28.34 -23.87
N ASN A 112 -25.75 29.47 -23.23
CA ASN A 112 -24.64 29.59 -22.30
C ASN A 112 -24.83 28.69 -21.04
N MET A 113 -26.08 28.55 -20.59
CA MET A 113 -26.39 27.63 -19.48
C MET A 113 -26.15 26.16 -19.88
N ALA A 114 -26.55 25.75 -21.07
CA ALA A 114 -26.29 24.43 -21.60
C ALA A 114 -24.78 24.14 -21.67
N ILE A 115 -24.00 25.07 -22.26
CA ILE A 115 -22.54 24.96 -22.28
C ILE A 115 -21.95 24.79 -20.88
N ALA A 116 -22.40 25.58 -19.93
CA ALA A 116 -21.89 25.51 -18.55
C ALA A 116 -22.23 24.19 -17.86
N VAL A 117 -23.42 23.62 -18.10
CA VAL A 117 -23.78 22.27 -17.58
C VAL A 117 -22.85 21.21 -18.16
N TRP A 118 -22.61 21.21 -19.48
CA TRP A 118 -21.68 20.30 -20.13
C TRP A 118 -20.25 20.46 -19.59
N PHE A 119 -19.79 21.67 -19.42
CA PHE A 119 -18.46 21.97 -18.90
C PHE A 119 -18.29 21.42 -17.48
N MET A 120 -19.25 21.69 -16.58
CA MET A 120 -19.22 21.15 -15.22
C MET A 120 -19.29 19.63 -15.20
N PHE A 121 -20.13 19.03 -16.05
CA PHE A 121 -20.21 17.57 -16.17
C PHE A 121 -18.85 16.96 -16.53
N PHE A 122 -18.16 17.49 -17.58
CA PHE A 122 -16.87 16.95 -17.99
C PHE A 122 -15.78 17.15 -16.92
N ILE A 123 -15.77 18.29 -16.23
CA ILE A 123 -14.82 18.52 -15.11
C ILE A 123 -15.03 17.48 -14.01
N ILE A 124 -16.28 17.29 -13.57
CA ILE A 124 -16.59 16.35 -12.50
C ILE A 124 -16.32 14.92 -12.92
N LEU A 125 -16.67 14.57 -14.14
CA LEU A 125 -16.38 13.23 -14.69
C LEU A 125 -14.88 12.97 -14.74
N ALA A 126 -14.08 13.92 -15.25
CA ALA A 126 -12.63 13.80 -15.28
C ALA A 126 -12.03 13.69 -13.88
N TYR A 127 -12.42 14.58 -12.96
CA TYR A 127 -11.99 14.52 -11.55
C TYR A 127 -12.31 13.18 -10.91
N SER A 128 -13.56 12.72 -11.06
CA SER A 128 -14.04 11.48 -10.48
C SER A 128 -13.31 10.25 -11.03
N LEU A 129 -13.06 10.22 -12.35
CA LEU A 129 -12.29 9.15 -12.99
C LEU A 129 -10.84 9.13 -12.53
N ILE A 130 -10.19 10.31 -12.44
CA ILE A 130 -8.80 10.40 -11.96
C ILE A 130 -8.67 9.83 -10.55
N ILE A 131 -9.54 10.26 -9.63
CA ILE A 131 -9.53 9.74 -8.25
C ILE A 131 -9.79 8.24 -8.21
N ALA A 132 -10.77 7.76 -8.98
CA ALA A 132 -11.11 6.34 -9.04
C ALA A 132 -9.96 5.50 -9.60
N PHE A 133 -9.24 6.00 -10.64
CA PHE A 133 -8.05 5.35 -11.18
C PHE A 133 -6.89 5.32 -10.19
N ILE A 134 -6.59 6.44 -9.53
CA ILE A 134 -5.52 6.51 -8.52
C ILE A 134 -5.77 5.47 -7.42
N LYS A 135 -7.01 5.36 -6.93
CA LYS A 135 -7.39 4.38 -5.91
C LYS A 135 -7.23 2.94 -6.40
N GLU A 136 -7.68 2.63 -7.60
CA GLU A 136 -7.55 1.30 -8.19
C GLU A 136 -6.07 0.90 -8.39
N LEU A 137 -5.24 1.82 -8.88
CA LEU A 137 -3.80 1.60 -9.03
C LEU A 137 -3.13 1.37 -7.69
N TYR A 138 -3.42 2.21 -6.70
CA TYR A 138 -2.88 2.05 -5.35
C TYR A 138 -3.26 0.70 -4.72
N HIS A 139 -4.53 0.30 -4.87
CA HIS A 139 -5.00 -1.00 -4.39
C HIS A 139 -4.27 -2.17 -5.07
N ARG A 140 -4.06 -2.11 -6.39
CA ARG A 140 -3.30 -3.12 -7.13
C ARG A 140 -1.84 -3.19 -6.70
N MET A 141 -1.18 -2.04 -6.53
CA MET A 141 0.21 -2.00 -6.05
C MET A 141 0.34 -2.63 -4.66
N LEU A 142 -0.61 -2.35 -3.77
CA LEU A 142 -0.61 -2.94 -2.43
C LEU A 142 -0.80 -4.47 -2.47
N LEU A 143 -1.75 -4.96 -3.29
CA LEU A 143 -1.96 -6.40 -3.47
C LEU A 143 -0.72 -7.07 -4.07
N GLN A 144 -0.10 -6.45 -5.06
CA GLN A 144 1.14 -6.97 -5.67
C GLN A 144 2.26 -7.08 -4.64
N SER A 145 2.49 -6.03 -3.84
CA SER A 145 3.50 -6.04 -2.77
C SER A 145 3.26 -7.16 -1.73
N ILE A 146 1.98 -7.42 -1.39
CA ILE A 146 1.64 -8.53 -0.48
C ILE A 146 1.98 -9.89 -1.12
N VAL A 147 1.62 -10.09 -2.39
CA VAL A 147 1.89 -11.33 -3.12
C VAL A 147 3.39 -11.56 -3.28
N GLU A 148 4.16 -10.53 -3.63
CA GLU A 148 5.62 -10.59 -3.72
C GLU A 148 6.25 -10.98 -2.38
N ASN A 149 5.83 -10.34 -1.29
CA ASN A 149 6.32 -10.69 0.06
C ASN A 149 5.99 -12.15 0.46
N GLN A 150 4.78 -12.63 0.10
CA GLN A 150 4.41 -14.02 0.35
C GLN A 150 5.25 -14.98 -0.50
N ARG A 151 5.50 -14.65 -1.76
CA ARG A 151 6.37 -15.43 -2.64
C ARG A 151 7.78 -15.52 -2.09
N ASP A 152 8.37 -14.39 -1.68
CA ASP A 152 9.73 -14.34 -1.17
C ASP A 152 9.87 -15.15 0.13
N LYS A 153 8.87 -15.08 1.02
CA LYS A 153 8.80 -15.93 2.22
C LYS A 153 8.69 -17.42 1.89
N ALA A 154 7.86 -17.77 0.89
CA ALA A 154 7.72 -19.16 0.45
C ALA A 154 8.99 -19.68 -0.21
N GLU A 155 9.68 -18.86 -1.00
CA GLU A 155 10.96 -19.20 -1.62
C GLU A 155 12.06 -19.43 -0.58
N LEU A 156 12.14 -18.53 0.42
CA LEU A 156 13.05 -18.69 1.55
C LEU A 156 12.77 -19.98 2.33
N ALA A 157 11.51 -20.29 2.60
CA ALA A 157 11.12 -21.53 3.27
C ALA A 157 11.49 -22.77 2.44
N LEU A 158 11.37 -22.70 1.12
CA LEU A 158 11.79 -23.77 0.21
C LEU A 158 13.31 -23.99 0.26
N TYR A 159 14.11 -22.92 0.19
CA TYR A 159 15.58 -23.01 0.31
C TYR A 159 16.00 -23.61 1.65
N LYS A 160 15.37 -23.19 2.77
CA LYS A 160 15.61 -23.78 4.09
C LYS A 160 15.24 -25.25 4.15
N ALA A 161 14.12 -25.67 3.54
CA ALA A 161 13.70 -27.07 3.52
C ALA A 161 14.62 -27.98 2.69
N GLN A 162 15.34 -27.41 1.69
CA GLN A 162 16.33 -28.18 0.92
C GLN A 162 17.54 -28.59 1.77
N ILE A 163 17.85 -27.83 2.81
CA ILE A 163 18.83 -28.24 3.82
C ILE A 163 18.08 -29.12 4.83
N ASN A 164 18.09 -30.43 4.64
CA ASN A 164 17.45 -31.36 5.58
C ASN A 164 18.15 -31.28 6.96
N PRO A 165 17.50 -30.68 7.99
CA PRO A 165 18.15 -30.48 9.28
C PRO A 165 18.53 -31.81 9.94
N HIS A 166 17.65 -32.79 9.81
CA HIS A 166 17.89 -34.11 10.38
C HIS A 166 19.13 -34.80 9.74
N PHE A 167 19.29 -34.66 8.43
CA PHE A 167 20.49 -35.15 7.75
C PHE A 167 21.74 -34.41 8.20
N LEU A 168 21.67 -33.09 8.31
CA LEU A 168 22.79 -32.25 8.75
C LEU A 168 23.25 -32.67 10.17
N PHE A 169 22.31 -32.73 11.14
CA PHE A 169 22.64 -33.11 12.53
C PHE A 169 23.12 -34.57 12.64
N ASN A 170 22.54 -35.49 11.88
CA ASN A 170 23.01 -36.86 11.87
C ASN A 170 24.43 -37.00 11.29
N THR A 171 24.73 -36.24 10.26
CA THR A 171 26.07 -36.20 9.66
C THR A 171 27.08 -35.60 10.63
N LEU A 172 26.72 -34.48 11.32
CA LEU A 172 27.54 -33.90 12.37
C LEU A 172 27.81 -34.90 13.52
N ASN A 173 26.79 -35.61 13.99
CA ASN A 173 26.96 -36.62 15.03
C ASN A 173 27.89 -37.77 14.57
N SER A 174 27.79 -38.19 13.33
CA SER A 174 28.68 -39.20 12.74
C SER A 174 30.11 -38.69 12.64
N LEU A 175 30.31 -37.45 12.23
CA LEU A 175 31.65 -36.82 12.19
C LEU A 175 32.21 -36.66 13.61
N TYR A 176 31.38 -36.30 14.60
CA TYR A 176 31.79 -36.24 16.00
C TYR A 176 32.35 -37.57 16.48
N SER A 177 31.70 -38.70 16.18
CA SER A 177 32.19 -40.04 16.54
C SER A 177 33.56 -40.39 15.97
N LEU A 178 33.96 -39.76 14.84
CA LEU A 178 35.29 -39.93 14.25
C LEU A 178 36.37 -39.03 14.87
N VAL A 179 35.93 -37.94 15.52
CA VAL A 179 36.81 -36.94 16.16
C VAL A 179 37.08 -37.29 17.61
N VAL A 180 36.09 -37.92 18.27
CA VAL A 180 36.17 -38.33 19.68
C VAL A 180 37.40 -39.22 19.91
N GLY A 181 38.23 -38.86 20.90
CA GLY A 181 39.44 -39.58 21.23
C GLY A 181 40.67 -39.27 20.37
N THR A 182 40.56 -38.45 19.32
CA THR A 182 41.73 -38.06 18.52
C THR A 182 42.59 -37.00 19.24
N SER A 183 41.94 -35.94 19.73
CA SER A 183 42.54 -34.93 20.61
C SER A 183 41.44 -34.13 21.31
N GLN A 184 41.66 -33.75 22.57
CA GLN A 184 40.72 -32.94 23.35
C GLN A 184 40.42 -31.62 22.61
N LYS A 185 41.42 -30.99 22.03
CA LYS A 185 41.24 -29.74 21.28
C LYS A 185 40.33 -29.89 20.04
N ALA A 186 40.42 -31.02 19.33
CA ALA A 186 39.59 -31.30 18.19
C ALA A 186 38.15 -31.60 18.58
N GLU A 187 37.97 -32.32 19.66
CA GLU A 187 36.65 -32.64 20.22
C GLU A 187 35.92 -31.38 20.67
N ASP A 188 36.56 -30.52 21.47
CA ASP A 188 36.01 -29.26 21.94
C ASP A 188 35.64 -28.33 20.75
N ALA A 189 36.49 -28.24 19.74
CA ALA A 189 36.24 -27.46 18.55
C ALA A 189 35.00 -27.97 17.78
N PHE A 190 34.87 -29.29 17.69
CA PHE A 190 33.73 -29.89 16.97
C PHE A 190 32.42 -29.66 17.71
N ILE A 191 32.43 -29.77 19.05
CA ILE A 191 31.26 -29.46 19.87
C ILE A 191 30.81 -28.01 19.62
N LYS A 192 31.71 -27.03 19.71
CA LYS A 192 31.40 -25.64 19.49
C LYS A 192 30.90 -25.37 18.09
N PHE A 193 31.46 -26.00 17.06
CA PHE A 193 30.97 -25.90 15.69
C PHE A 193 29.53 -26.43 15.56
N THR A 194 29.23 -27.56 16.20
CA THR A 194 27.88 -28.16 16.19
C THR A 194 26.86 -27.24 16.89
N GLU A 195 27.25 -26.59 17.98
CA GLU A 195 26.40 -25.62 18.70
C GLU A 195 26.13 -24.38 17.86
N LEU A 196 27.14 -23.85 17.17
CA LEU A 196 26.95 -22.73 16.23
C LEU A 196 25.99 -23.10 15.09
N MET A 197 26.16 -24.27 14.48
CA MET A 197 25.28 -24.74 13.42
C MET A 197 23.85 -24.94 13.93
N LYS A 198 23.68 -25.50 15.13
CA LYS A 198 22.39 -25.69 15.76
C LYS A 198 21.71 -24.35 16.01
N TYR A 199 22.41 -23.38 16.61
CA TYR A 199 21.90 -22.05 16.88
C TYR A 199 21.45 -21.37 15.59
N THR A 200 22.35 -21.30 14.57
CA THR A 200 22.06 -20.68 13.27
C THR A 200 20.80 -21.27 12.63
N TYR A 201 20.63 -22.59 12.72
CA TYR A 201 19.48 -23.25 12.12
C TYR A 201 18.19 -23.03 12.90
N VAL A 202 18.23 -23.15 14.21
CA VAL A 202 17.04 -23.02 15.09
C VAL A 202 16.54 -21.57 15.15
N THR A 203 17.47 -20.60 15.18
CA THR A 203 17.11 -19.17 15.28
C THR A 203 16.79 -18.52 13.96
N ALA A 204 17.06 -19.19 12.83
CA ALA A 204 16.82 -18.64 11.48
C ALA A 204 15.35 -18.23 11.23
N ASP A 205 14.39 -18.81 11.96
CA ASP A 205 12.95 -18.50 11.85
C ASP A 205 12.41 -17.67 13.02
N ASN A 206 13.25 -17.35 14.00
CA ASN A 206 12.85 -16.55 15.15
C ASN A 206 13.04 -15.06 14.84
N ASP A 207 12.02 -14.25 15.13
CA ASP A 207 12.14 -12.81 15.05
C ASP A 207 13.02 -12.25 16.20
N TRP A 208 13.08 -12.95 17.33
CA TRP A 208 13.73 -12.50 18.54
C TRP A 208 14.42 -13.65 19.27
N VAL A 209 15.58 -13.36 19.86
CA VAL A 209 16.35 -14.22 20.78
C VAL A 209 16.75 -13.40 22.01
N THR A 210 17.29 -14.03 23.06
CA THR A 210 17.78 -13.30 24.22
C THR A 210 19.21 -12.80 24.01
N ILE A 211 19.60 -11.71 24.70
CA ILE A 211 21.00 -11.22 24.70
C ILE A 211 21.94 -12.35 25.17
N ARG A 212 21.53 -13.17 26.14
CA ARG A 212 22.32 -14.32 26.59
C ARG A 212 22.60 -15.30 25.47
N ASP A 213 21.60 -15.68 24.69
CA ASP A 213 21.76 -16.61 23.57
C ASP A 213 22.75 -16.09 22.52
N GLU A 214 22.70 -14.78 22.23
CA GLU A 214 23.62 -14.13 21.31
C GLU A 214 25.06 -14.09 21.86
N ILE A 215 25.24 -13.79 23.14
CA ILE A 215 26.55 -13.81 23.80
C ILE A 215 27.15 -15.21 23.77
N ASP A 216 26.37 -16.23 24.06
CA ASP A 216 26.82 -17.64 24.04
C ASP A 216 27.22 -18.04 22.61
N TYR A 217 26.44 -17.64 21.61
CA TYR A 217 26.74 -17.84 20.20
C TYR A 217 28.08 -17.18 19.80
N ILE A 218 28.26 -15.88 20.15
CA ILE A 218 29.48 -15.14 19.85
C ILE A 218 30.69 -15.75 20.56
N ASN A 219 30.55 -16.19 21.80
CA ASN A 219 31.62 -16.85 22.52
C ASN A 219 32.08 -18.12 21.80
N ASN A 220 31.16 -18.95 21.35
CA ASN A 220 31.48 -20.17 20.60
C ASN A 220 32.15 -19.82 19.26
N TYR A 221 31.69 -18.74 18.57
CA TYR A 221 32.31 -18.26 17.34
C TYR A 221 33.75 -17.79 17.55
N ILE A 222 33.99 -16.95 18.56
CA ILE A 222 35.32 -16.42 18.90
C ILE A 222 36.26 -17.58 19.26
N ASP A 223 35.79 -18.54 20.05
CA ASP A 223 36.59 -19.71 20.45
C ASP A 223 37.04 -20.54 19.25
N LEU A 224 36.17 -20.72 18.24
CA LEU A 224 36.55 -21.39 17.00
C LEU A 224 37.56 -20.56 16.17
N GLN A 225 37.41 -19.24 16.12
CA GLN A 225 38.35 -18.37 15.42
C GLN A 225 39.73 -18.40 16.10
N LEU A 226 39.78 -18.46 17.43
CA LEU A 226 41.04 -18.57 18.19
C LEU A 226 41.83 -19.86 17.86
N ILE A 227 41.19 -20.94 17.44
CA ILE A 227 41.89 -22.15 16.99
C ILE A 227 42.74 -21.90 15.74
N ARG A 228 42.33 -20.93 14.91
CA ARG A 228 43.00 -20.55 13.65
C ARG A 228 44.10 -19.50 13.85
N LEU A 229 44.05 -18.77 14.97
CA LEU A 229 45.01 -17.71 15.27
C LEU A 229 46.25 -18.32 15.91
N ASN A 230 47.39 -17.63 15.74
CA ASN A 230 48.64 -17.99 16.33
C ASN A 230 48.73 -17.49 17.77
N ASP A 231 49.65 -18.04 18.57
CA ASP A 231 49.87 -17.75 20.00
C ASP A 231 50.19 -16.29 20.31
N HIS A 232 50.37 -15.43 19.30
CA HIS A 232 50.69 -14.00 19.44
C HIS A 232 49.43 -13.11 19.48
N THR A 233 48.24 -13.67 19.31
CA THR A 233 46.99 -12.91 19.31
C THR A 233 46.21 -13.20 20.58
N ALA A 234 45.97 -12.16 21.39
CA ALA A 234 45.13 -12.23 22.57
C ALA A 234 43.78 -11.56 22.28
N VAL A 235 42.68 -12.26 22.53
CA VAL A 235 41.33 -11.69 22.44
C VAL A 235 40.77 -11.51 23.84
N CYS A 236 40.46 -10.25 24.20
CA CYS A 236 39.79 -9.91 25.43
C CYS A 236 38.28 -9.76 25.18
N ARG A 237 37.46 -10.27 26.09
CA ARG A 237 35.99 -10.22 26.00
C ARG A 237 35.48 -9.58 27.27
N GLU A 238 34.74 -8.49 27.14
CA GLU A 238 34.10 -7.81 28.24
C GLU A 238 32.63 -7.56 27.87
N TYR A 239 31.73 -7.90 28.76
CA TYR A 239 30.30 -7.75 28.58
C TYR A 239 29.73 -6.95 29.73
N ASP A 240 28.97 -5.90 29.42
CA ASP A 240 28.21 -5.13 30.40
C ASP A 240 26.74 -5.18 29.96
N VAL A 241 25.92 -5.95 30.67
CA VAL A 241 24.56 -6.26 30.28
C VAL A 241 23.65 -6.07 31.49
N ASP A 242 22.71 -5.13 31.37
CA ASP A 242 21.71 -4.85 32.40
C ASP A 242 20.65 -5.95 32.51
N ASP A 243 20.23 -6.54 31.38
CA ASP A 243 19.19 -7.58 31.30
C ASP A 243 19.54 -8.60 30.21
N ASP A 244 20.02 -9.75 30.63
CA ASP A 244 20.37 -10.89 29.77
C ASP A 244 19.17 -11.47 28.99
N SER A 245 17.96 -11.24 29.50
CA SER A 245 16.73 -11.79 28.94
C SER A 245 16.08 -10.85 27.92
N ALA A 246 16.64 -9.64 27.72
CA ALA A 246 16.09 -8.69 26.76
C ALA A 246 16.08 -9.26 25.33
N PRO A 247 14.97 -9.10 24.59
CA PRO A 247 14.84 -9.63 23.23
C PRO A 247 15.59 -8.78 22.23
N ILE A 248 16.38 -9.44 21.37
CA ILE A 248 17.09 -8.81 20.25
C ILE A 248 16.95 -9.67 18.99
N PRO A 249 17.13 -9.08 17.79
CA PRO A 249 17.19 -9.88 16.56
C PRO A 249 18.37 -10.86 16.59
N PRO A 250 18.21 -12.10 16.09
CA PRO A 250 19.29 -13.08 16.05
C PRO A 250 20.45 -12.63 15.17
N MET A 251 21.67 -13.01 15.53
CA MET A 251 22.94 -12.77 14.82
C MET A 251 23.27 -11.29 14.60
N ILE A 252 22.69 -10.38 15.38
CA ILE A 252 22.93 -8.93 15.21
C ILE A 252 24.37 -8.54 15.51
N PHE A 253 24.99 -9.19 16.52
CA PHE A 253 26.37 -8.88 16.90
C PHE A 253 27.41 -9.60 16.07
N LEU A 254 27.03 -10.73 15.42
CA LEU A 254 27.95 -11.54 14.63
C LEU A 254 28.67 -10.72 13.56
N THR A 255 27.95 -9.87 12.83
CA THR A 255 28.53 -9.04 11.76
C THR A 255 29.65 -8.12 12.26
N PHE A 256 29.53 -7.62 13.49
CA PHE A 256 30.58 -6.76 14.09
C PHE A 256 31.78 -7.59 14.51
N VAL A 257 31.53 -8.77 15.08
CA VAL A 257 32.59 -9.69 15.55
C VAL A 257 33.33 -10.28 14.36
N GLU A 258 32.66 -10.68 13.29
CA GLU A 258 33.30 -11.16 12.05
C GLU A 258 34.28 -10.14 11.45
N ASN A 259 33.92 -8.86 11.50
CA ASN A 259 34.79 -7.80 10.98
C ASN A 259 36.01 -7.51 11.88
N ALA A 260 36.06 -8.05 13.08
CA ALA A 260 37.21 -7.90 13.99
C ALA A 260 38.29 -8.98 13.78
N PHE A 261 37.99 -10.06 13.09
CA PHE A 261 38.88 -11.17 12.74
C PHE A 261 39.32 -11.14 11.27
#